data_2ccdc446861f7ae7b0e57be9ad5bd1ae
#
_entry.id   2ccdc446861f7ae7b0e57be9ad5bd1ae
#
_cell.length_a   1.000
_cell.length_b   1.000
_cell.length_c   1.000
_cell.angle_alpha   90.00
_cell.angle_beta   90.00
_cell.angle_gamma   90.00
#
_symmetry.space_group_name_H-M   'P 1'
#
loop_
_entity.id
_entity.type
_entity.pdbx_description
1 polymer ?
#
loop_
_entity_poly.entity_id
_entity_poly.type
_entity_poly.pdbx_seq_one_letter_code
_entity_poly.pdbx_strand_id
1 'polypeptide(L)'
;MNIQKQNNAQKEALSFIQNNVPLNNKNWFQTGGESRFYCEPRTVVEFQSALMFARTNSLPIFMLGKGANVLISDSGFPGLTIRPQLVEAMYHVTNNQHLVTAGSGMDFDDLINYCLNHQLSGLEEFSGIPSTVGGATYINLHYYEFLLSDFFVEGVIINKETGEIKTVSKEWFNFGYDQSTLQEKAWFLVSATFNLKPISAEETAYARGRAVEIKRHRYKRYPHTHTCGSFFRNFSPEEVENSSKKLIYVAYYLDKLGLKGELSFGDAIISHQHANMIVNRGNATTADILNLTLDMQKRVHEAFGIVPLPECQLIGFTENPFEK
;
A
#
# COMPACT_ATOMS: atom_id res chain seq x y z
N MET A 1 -37.88 1.64 -28.05
CA MET A 1 -37.71 0.49 -27.14
C MET A 1 -36.24 0.12 -26.81
N ASN A 2 -35.25 0.58 -27.59
CA ASN A 2 -33.84 0.26 -27.35
C ASN A 2 -33.10 1.13 -26.31
N ILE A 3 -33.39 2.43 -26.22
CA ILE A 3 -32.68 3.36 -25.33
C ILE A 3 -32.95 3.09 -23.84
N GLN A 4 -34.18 2.76 -23.47
CA GLN A 4 -34.51 2.40 -22.07
C GLN A 4 -33.89 1.07 -21.62
N LYS A 5 -33.76 0.08 -22.52
CA LYS A 5 -33.08 -1.18 -22.23
C LYS A 5 -31.56 -0.98 -22.10
N GLN A 6 -30.96 -0.14 -22.92
CA GLN A 6 -29.54 0.22 -22.81
C GLN A 6 -29.25 0.99 -21.51
N ASN A 7 -30.08 1.94 -21.12
CA ASN A 7 -29.95 2.69 -19.86
C ASN A 7 -30.12 1.80 -18.62
N ASN A 8 -31.00 0.80 -18.67
CA ASN A 8 -31.19 -0.15 -17.57
C ASN A 8 -30.01 -1.12 -17.46
N ALA A 9 -29.51 -1.65 -18.57
CA ALA A 9 -28.32 -2.52 -18.60
C ALA A 9 -27.06 -1.79 -18.09
N GLN A 10 -26.92 -0.51 -18.43
CA GLN A 10 -25.81 0.34 -17.97
C GLN A 10 -25.95 0.70 -16.49
N LYS A 11 -27.16 0.88 -15.98
CA LYS A 11 -27.44 1.05 -14.54
C LYS A 11 -27.16 -0.22 -13.73
N GLU A 12 -27.54 -1.39 -14.23
CA GLU A 12 -27.21 -2.68 -13.62
C GLU A 12 -25.69 -2.95 -13.62
N ALA A 13 -25.02 -2.69 -14.71
CA ALA A 13 -23.57 -2.86 -14.86
C ALA A 13 -22.74 -1.95 -13.92
N LEU A 14 -23.29 -0.89 -13.38
CA LEU A 14 -22.64 0.06 -12.47
C LEU A 14 -23.22 0.05 -11.04
N SER A 15 -24.09 -0.90 -10.73
CA SER A 15 -24.78 -0.99 -9.41
C SER A 15 -23.80 -1.20 -8.24
N PHE A 16 -22.57 -1.66 -8.52
CA PHE A 16 -21.51 -1.86 -7.52
C PHE A 16 -20.75 -0.56 -7.17
N ILE A 17 -21.01 0.56 -7.87
CA ILE A 17 -20.41 1.88 -7.56
C ILE A 17 -21.31 2.60 -6.56
N GLN A 18 -20.76 2.91 -5.41
CA GLN A 18 -21.43 3.60 -4.30
C GLN A 18 -21.05 5.08 -4.28
N ASN A 19 -21.92 5.94 -3.73
CA ASN A 19 -21.67 7.38 -3.58
C ASN A 19 -21.36 7.71 -2.12
N ASN A 20 -20.51 8.70 -1.88
CA ASN A 20 -20.23 9.31 -0.58
C ASN A 20 -19.90 8.27 0.49
N VAL A 21 -18.90 7.43 0.19
CA VAL A 21 -18.50 6.35 1.08
C VAL A 21 -17.40 6.81 2.02
N PRO A 22 -17.59 6.71 3.35
CA PRO A 22 -16.56 7.05 4.32
C PRO A 22 -15.30 6.20 4.13
N LEU A 23 -14.13 6.85 4.07
CA LEU A 23 -12.84 6.17 3.91
C LEU A 23 -12.11 5.94 5.24
N ASN A 24 -12.53 6.54 6.33
CA ASN A 24 -11.93 6.37 7.66
C ASN A 24 -11.97 4.92 8.17
N ASN A 25 -12.97 4.13 7.80
CA ASN A 25 -13.06 2.71 8.13
C ASN A 25 -12.43 1.78 7.07
N LYS A 26 -11.74 2.33 6.07
CA LYS A 26 -11.16 1.60 4.94
C LYS A 26 -9.64 1.76 4.83
N ASN A 27 -9.03 2.46 5.76
CA ASN A 27 -7.58 2.62 5.86
C ASN A 27 -7.09 2.36 7.30
N TRP A 28 -5.81 2.12 7.43
CA TRP A 28 -5.22 1.72 8.71
C TRP A 28 -5.09 2.86 9.73
N PHE A 29 -4.95 4.10 9.32
CA PHE A 29 -5.01 5.24 10.23
C PHE A 29 -6.40 5.46 10.83
N GLN A 30 -7.44 4.98 10.15
CA GLN A 30 -8.84 5.23 10.49
C GLN A 30 -9.18 6.73 10.51
N THR A 31 -8.63 7.49 9.58
CA THR A 31 -8.87 8.92 9.38
C THR A 31 -9.32 9.20 7.95
N GLY A 32 -9.74 10.44 7.68
CA GLY A 32 -10.12 10.92 6.37
C GLY A 32 -11.63 10.94 6.13
N GLY A 33 -12.05 11.80 5.20
CA GLY A 33 -13.43 11.99 4.81
C GLY A 33 -13.94 10.96 3.80
N GLU A 34 -14.98 11.34 3.05
CA GLU A 34 -15.67 10.45 2.11
C GLU A 34 -15.01 10.44 0.74
N SER A 35 -15.08 9.30 0.05
CA SER A 35 -14.89 9.24 -1.40
C SER A 35 -16.19 9.59 -2.11
N ARG A 36 -16.13 10.50 -3.08
CA ARG A 36 -17.30 10.86 -3.89
C ARG A 36 -17.95 9.64 -4.53
N PHE A 37 -17.12 8.73 -5.07
CA PHE A 37 -17.54 7.43 -5.59
C PHE A 37 -16.60 6.35 -5.06
N TYR A 38 -17.12 5.16 -4.83
CA TYR A 38 -16.36 4.02 -4.31
C TYR A 38 -16.85 2.72 -4.92
N CYS A 39 -15.92 1.81 -5.26
CA CYS A 39 -16.28 0.47 -5.69
C CYS A 39 -15.24 -0.58 -5.29
N GLU A 40 -15.71 -1.84 -5.21
CA GLU A 40 -14.92 -3.03 -4.92
C GLU A 40 -15.11 -4.05 -6.07
N PRO A 41 -14.45 -3.86 -7.24
CA PRO A 41 -14.59 -4.77 -8.37
C PRO A 41 -14.02 -6.16 -8.01
N ARG A 42 -14.82 -7.19 -8.28
CA ARG A 42 -14.49 -8.61 -8.01
C ARG A 42 -14.06 -9.36 -9.27
N THR A 43 -14.30 -8.76 -10.43
CA THR A 43 -13.91 -9.32 -11.72
C THR A 43 -13.16 -8.26 -12.54
N VAL A 44 -12.39 -8.71 -13.52
CA VAL A 44 -11.70 -7.83 -14.45
C VAL A 44 -12.70 -6.96 -15.25
N VAL A 45 -13.87 -7.50 -15.57
CA VAL A 45 -14.94 -6.76 -16.27
C VAL A 45 -15.51 -5.63 -15.41
N GLU A 46 -15.74 -5.88 -14.13
CA GLU A 46 -16.13 -4.82 -13.18
C GLU A 46 -15.03 -3.77 -13.04
N PHE A 47 -13.76 -4.18 -13.01
CA PHE A 47 -12.65 -3.26 -12.95
C PHE A 47 -12.59 -2.36 -14.20
N GLN A 48 -12.72 -2.94 -15.41
CA GLN A 48 -12.84 -2.17 -16.65
C GLN A 48 -14.03 -1.21 -16.63
N SER A 49 -15.18 -1.65 -16.11
CA SER A 49 -16.39 -0.83 -16.00
C SER A 49 -16.19 0.35 -15.04
N ALA A 50 -15.48 0.15 -13.92
CA ALA A 50 -15.13 1.21 -12.98
C ALA A 50 -14.19 2.26 -13.62
N LEU A 51 -13.18 1.83 -14.38
CA LEU A 51 -12.28 2.73 -15.11
C LEU A 51 -13.02 3.52 -16.18
N MET A 52 -13.91 2.86 -16.94
CA MET A 52 -14.74 3.52 -17.94
C MET A 52 -15.69 4.55 -17.29
N PHE A 53 -16.30 4.24 -16.14
CA PHE A 53 -17.12 5.18 -15.38
C PHE A 53 -16.31 6.42 -14.97
N ALA A 54 -15.11 6.23 -14.42
CA ALA A 54 -14.24 7.34 -14.01
C ALA A 54 -13.89 8.23 -15.22
N ARG A 55 -13.50 7.64 -16.34
CA ARG A 55 -13.19 8.36 -17.58
C ARG A 55 -14.36 9.16 -18.10
N THR A 56 -15.54 8.52 -18.23
CA THR A 56 -16.75 9.16 -18.77
C THR A 56 -17.19 10.36 -17.92
N ASN A 57 -16.92 10.33 -16.62
CA ASN A 57 -17.26 11.41 -15.69
C ASN A 57 -16.07 12.32 -15.35
N SER A 58 -14.93 12.18 -16.04
CA SER A 58 -13.69 12.95 -15.80
C SER A 58 -13.26 12.95 -14.32
N LEU A 59 -13.36 11.79 -13.67
CA LEU A 59 -13.05 11.64 -12.24
C LEU A 59 -11.59 11.24 -12.03
N PRO A 60 -10.89 11.84 -11.07
CA PRO A 60 -9.64 11.29 -10.59
C PRO A 60 -9.86 9.92 -9.96
N ILE A 61 -8.84 9.03 -10.08
CA ILE A 61 -8.91 7.67 -9.55
C ILE A 61 -7.90 7.52 -8.41
N PHE A 62 -8.36 6.93 -7.31
CA PHE A 62 -7.52 6.45 -6.22
C PHE A 62 -7.64 4.93 -6.10
N MET A 63 -6.51 4.23 -6.24
CA MET A 63 -6.43 2.78 -6.01
C MET A 63 -6.14 2.52 -4.54
N LEU A 64 -7.05 1.81 -3.87
CA LEU A 64 -6.96 1.51 -2.45
C LEU A 64 -6.73 0.01 -2.22
N GLY A 65 -5.60 -0.35 -1.65
CA GLY A 65 -5.35 -1.69 -1.11
C GLY A 65 -5.83 -1.80 0.34
N LYS A 66 -4.95 -2.19 1.26
CA LYS A 66 -5.20 -2.19 2.71
C LYS A 66 -5.31 -0.77 3.31
N GLY A 67 -4.84 0.27 2.60
CA GLY A 67 -4.78 1.62 3.14
C GLY A 67 -3.74 1.78 4.26
N ALA A 68 -2.68 0.97 4.23
CA ALA A 68 -1.65 0.94 5.28
C ALA A 68 -0.48 1.90 5.03
N ASN A 69 -0.44 2.58 3.88
CA ASN A 69 0.57 3.60 3.55
C ASN A 69 -0.08 4.86 2.93
N VAL A 70 -1.21 5.31 3.51
CA VAL A 70 -1.95 6.49 3.01
C VAL A 70 -2.42 7.35 4.17
N LEU A 71 -2.42 8.65 3.94
CA LEU A 71 -3.12 9.65 4.76
C LEU A 71 -4.19 10.32 3.89
N ILE A 72 -5.46 10.12 4.23
CA ILE A 72 -6.60 10.64 3.46
C ILE A 72 -7.07 11.93 4.08
N SER A 73 -7.24 12.99 3.28
CA SER A 73 -7.75 14.29 3.73
C SER A 73 -9.09 14.18 4.46
N ASP A 74 -9.30 14.98 5.50
CA ASP A 74 -10.60 15.10 6.17
C ASP A 74 -11.70 15.58 5.19
N SER A 75 -11.34 16.30 4.12
CA SER A 75 -12.25 16.66 3.02
C SER A 75 -12.58 15.48 2.12
N GLY A 76 -11.95 14.33 2.30
CA GLY A 76 -12.15 13.12 1.51
C GLY A 76 -11.45 13.14 0.16
N PHE A 77 -11.98 12.35 -0.79
CA PHE A 77 -11.45 12.24 -2.14
C PHE A 77 -12.55 12.57 -3.18
N PRO A 78 -12.37 13.61 -4.02
CA PRO A 78 -13.42 14.10 -4.93
C PRO A 78 -13.59 13.25 -6.21
N GLY A 79 -13.09 12.02 -6.23
CA GLY A 79 -13.05 11.10 -7.37
C GLY A 79 -13.66 9.73 -7.10
N LEU A 80 -13.20 8.74 -7.85
CA LEU A 80 -13.54 7.34 -7.68
C LEU A 80 -12.41 6.61 -6.93
N THR A 81 -12.71 6.09 -5.75
CA THR A 81 -11.84 5.12 -5.05
C THR A 81 -12.19 3.72 -5.52
N ILE A 82 -11.21 3.00 -6.07
CA ILE A 82 -11.33 1.61 -6.49
C ILE A 82 -10.51 0.74 -5.53
N ARG A 83 -11.18 -0.22 -4.85
CA ARG A 83 -10.53 -1.22 -4.01
C ARG A 83 -10.73 -2.60 -4.62
N PRO A 84 -9.82 -3.09 -5.46
CA PRO A 84 -9.97 -4.39 -6.12
C PRO A 84 -10.18 -5.52 -5.12
N GLN A 85 -11.12 -6.40 -5.43
CA GLN A 85 -11.40 -7.66 -4.72
C GLN A 85 -11.10 -8.85 -5.64
N LEU A 86 -10.06 -8.72 -6.47
CA LEU A 86 -9.48 -9.78 -7.27
C LEU A 86 -8.61 -10.63 -6.34
N VAL A 87 -9.17 -11.65 -5.70
CA VAL A 87 -8.54 -12.39 -4.60
C VAL A 87 -8.20 -13.84 -4.95
N GLU A 88 -8.38 -14.23 -6.20
CA GLU A 88 -8.06 -15.59 -6.65
C GLU A 88 -6.56 -15.81 -6.71
N ALA A 89 -6.12 -17.03 -6.37
CA ALA A 89 -4.76 -17.49 -6.55
C ALA A 89 -4.74 -18.84 -7.26
N MET A 90 -3.76 -19.02 -8.13
CA MET A 90 -3.56 -20.26 -8.88
C MET A 90 -2.09 -20.66 -8.88
N TYR A 91 -1.82 -21.91 -8.51
CA TYR A 91 -0.50 -22.52 -8.60
C TYR A 91 -0.43 -23.43 -9.82
N HIS A 92 0.65 -23.33 -10.58
CA HIS A 92 0.96 -24.24 -11.69
C HIS A 92 2.47 -24.43 -11.86
N VAL A 93 2.86 -25.51 -12.50
CA VAL A 93 4.26 -25.80 -12.82
C VAL A 93 4.44 -25.76 -14.32
N THR A 94 5.43 -25.01 -14.78
CA THR A 94 5.83 -24.95 -16.19
C THR A 94 7.35 -24.81 -16.29
N ASN A 95 7.99 -25.57 -17.17
CA ASN A 95 9.44 -25.55 -17.40
C ASN A 95 10.26 -25.62 -16.09
N ASN A 96 9.89 -26.51 -15.17
CA ASN A 96 10.47 -26.63 -13.82
C ASN A 96 10.36 -25.37 -12.92
N GLN A 97 9.55 -24.39 -13.30
CA GLN A 97 9.24 -23.25 -12.45
C GLN A 97 7.93 -23.50 -11.70
N HIS A 98 7.90 -23.13 -10.44
CA HIS A 98 6.74 -23.22 -9.57
C HIS A 98 6.09 -21.85 -9.44
N LEU A 99 5.09 -21.61 -10.28
CA LEU A 99 4.48 -20.29 -10.46
C LEU A 99 3.18 -20.17 -9.67
N VAL A 100 3.03 -19.08 -8.92
CA VAL A 100 1.79 -18.70 -8.24
C VAL A 100 1.34 -17.35 -8.80
N THR A 101 0.17 -17.35 -9.45
CA THR A 101 -0.49 -16.12 -9.90
C THR A 101 -1.55 -15.74 -8.88
N ALA A 102 -1.55 -14.49 -8.42
CA ALA A 102 -2.47 -13.97 -7.43
C ALA A 102 -3.09 -12.63 -7.86
N GLY A 103 -4.38 -12.47 -7.64
CA GLY A 103 -5.11 -11.24 -7.94
C GLY A 103 -4.66 -10.06 -7.07
N SER A 104 -4.70 -8.86 -7.63
CA SER A 104 -4.17 -7.64 -6.99
C SER A 104 -4.85 -7.26 -5.67
N GLY A 105 -6.09 -7.70 -5.45
CA GLY A 105 -6.85 -7.46 -4.22
C GLY A 105 -6.60 -8.48 -3.11
N MET A 106 -5.91 -9.59 -3.39
CA MET A 106 -5.63 -10.62 -2.41
C MET A 106 -4.77 -10.07 -1.26
N ASP A 107 -5.15 -10.41 -0.02
CA ASP A 107 -4.34 -10.13 1.15
C ASP A 107 -2.98 -10.81 1.03
N PHE A 108 -1.89 -10.11 1.34
CA PHE A 108 -0.55 -10.65 1.14
C PHE A 108 -0.24 -11.79 2.13
N ASP A 109 -0.75 -11.72 3.36
CA ASP A 109 -0.66 -12.83 4.32
C ASP A 109 -1.46 -14.06 3.86
N ASP A 110 -2.60 -13.86 3.17
CA ASP A 110 -3.37 -14.97 2.60
C ASP A 110 -2.61 -15.61 1.42
N LEU A 111 -1.92 -14.82 0.59
CA LEU A 111 -1.03 -15.33 -0.45
C LEU A 111 0.11 -16.17 0.17
N ILE A 112 0.77 -15.68 1.23
CA ILE A 112 1.81 -16.44 1.94
C ILE A 112 1.26 -17.78 2.42
N ASN A 113 0.08 -17.77 3.06
CA ASN A 113 -0.57 -19.00 3.54
C ASN A 113 -0.92 -19.94 2.39
N TYR A 114 -1.42 -19.40 1.27
CA TYR A 114 -1.69 -20.18 0.04
C TYR A 114 -0.42 -20.87 -0.46
N CYS A 115 0.70 -20.15 -0.56
CA CYS A 115 1.98 -20.70 -1.00
C CYS A 115 2.46 -21.82 -0.07
N LEU A 116 2.45 -21.61 1.24
CA LEU A 116 2.85 -22.61 2.23
C LEU A 116 1.92 -23.84 2.23
N ASN A 117 0.63 -23.69 1.92
CA ASN A 117 -0.29 -24.82 1.76
C ASN A 117 0.06 -25.68 0.53
N HIS A 118 0.73 -25.12 -0.47
CA HIS A 118 1.23 -25.81 -1.66
C HIS A 118 2.71 -26.21 -1.54
N GLN A 119 3.29 -26.18 -0.32
CA GLN A 119 4.70 -26.48 -0.08
C GLN A 119 5.65 -25.62 -0.92
N LEU A 120 5.35 -24.32 -1.00
CA LEU A 120 6.16 -23.32 -1.69
C LEU A 120 6.65 -22.27 -0.68
N SER A 121 7.96 -21.96 -0.71
CA SER A 121 8.59 -20.95 0.13
C SER A 121 9.15 -19.79 -0.69
N GLY A 122 9.37 -18.66 -0.01
CA GLY A 122 9.98 -17.44 -0.55
C GLY A 122 9.30 -16.16 -0.07
N LEU A 123 7.98 -16.18 0.15
CA LEU A 123 7.22 -14.99 0.56
C LEU A 123 7.03 -14.85 2.07
N GLU A 124 7.37 -15.85 2.89
CA GLU A 124 7.14 -15.88 4.33
C GLU A 124 7.87 -14.77 5.10
N GLU A 125 8.97 -14.24 4.55
CA GLU A 125 9.71 -13.13 5.16
C GLU A 125 8.92 -11.81 5.20
N PHE A 126 7.90 -11.67 4.34
CA PHE A 126 7.00 -10.50 4.34
C PHE A 126 5.82 -10.62 5.30
N SER A 127 5.75 -11.69 6.10
CA SER A 127 4.63 -11.97 7.01
C SER A 127 4.34 -10.82 7.97
N GLY A 128 3.04 -10.48 8.08
CA GLY A 128 2.56 -9.42 8.97
C GLY A 128 2.78 -8.00 8.46
N ILE A 129 3.21 -7.81 7.20
CA ILE A 129 3.16 -6.49 6.54
C ILE A 129 1.75 -6.32 5.96
N PRO A 130 1.00 -5.31 6.41
CA PRO A 130 -0.38 -5.11 5.96
C PRO A 130 -0.42 -4.60 4.53
N SER A 131 -0.56 -5.51 3.58
CA SER A 131 -0.64 -5.18 2.16
C SER A 131 -1.63 -6.09 1.42
N THR A 132 -2.03 -5.67 0.22
CA THR A 132 -2.56 -6.54 -0.84
C THR A 132 -1.45 -6.84 -1.82
N VAL A 133 -1.64 -7.85 -2.68
CA VAL A 133 -0.71 -8.15 -3.78
C VAL A 133 -0.45 -6.89 -4.63
N GLY A 134 -1.51 -6.13 -4.95
CA GLY A 134 -1.37 -4.87 -5.69
C GLY A 134 -0.58 -3.80 -4.95
N GLY A 135 -0.83 -3.62 -3.66
CA GLY A 135 -0.08 -2.68 -2.82
C GLY A 135 1.38 -3.08 -2.66
N ALA A 136 1.66 -4.37 -2.46
CA ALA A 136 3.01 -4.91 -2.35
C ALA A 136 3.81 -4.72 -3.65
N THR A 137 3.17 -4.97 -4.81
CA THR A 137 3.80 -4.77 -6.13
C THR A 137 4.03 -3.28 -6.42
N TYR A 138 3.09 -2.40 -6.02
CA TYR A 138 3.16 -0.95 -6.24
C TYR A 138 4.42 -0.33 -5.63
N ILE A 139 4.81 -0.76 -4.42
CA ILE A 139 5.99 -0.24 -3.71
C ILE A 139 7.22 -1.16 -3.82
N ASN A 140 7.16 -2.27 -4.58
CA ASN A 140 8.18 -3.32 -4.51
C ASN A 140 8.47 -3.71 -3.06
N LEU A 141 7.45 -4.26 -2.37
CA LEU A 141 7.51 -4.57 -0.94
C LEU A 141 8.85 -5.17 -0.54
N HIS A 142 9.47 -4.62 0.51
CA HIS A 142 10.74 -5.10 1.02
C HIS A 142 10.70 -5.33 2.54
N TYR A 143 11.54 -6.21 3.00
CA TYR A 143 11.78 -6.43 4.41
C TYR A 143 13.23 -6.87 4.63
N TYR A 144 14.05 -6.01 5.24
CA TYR A 144 15.51 -6.14 5.29
C TYR A 144 16.11 -6.35 3.89
N GLU A 145 16.81 -7.50 3.67
CA GLU A 145 17.41 -7.86 2.38
C GLU A 145 16.44 -8.47 1.37
N PHE A 146 15.22 -8.83 1.78
CA PHE A 146 14.23 -9.46 0.90
C PHE A 146 13.46 -8.41 0.12
N LEU A 147 13.41 -8.57 -1.21
CA LEU A 147 12.63 -7.74 -2.12
C LEU A 147 11.56 -8.58 -2.81
N LEU A 148 10.34 -8.07 -2.93
CA LEU A 148 9.28 -8.77 -3.64
C LEU A 148 9.65 -9.05 -5.10
N SER A 149 10.37 -8.13 -5.73
CA SER A 149 10.88 -8.28 -7.09
C SER A 149 11.78 -9.49 -7.30
N ASP A 150 12.41 -10.07 -6.26
CA ASP A 150 13.24 -11.26 -6.40
C ASP A 150 12.43 -12.50 -6.77
N PHE A 151 11.17 -12.51 -6.39
CA PHE A 151 10.21 -13.60 -6.67
C PHE A 151 9.31 -13.30 -7.86
N PHE A 152 9.18 -12.04 -8.26
CA PHE A 152 8.25 -11.56 -9.28
C PHE A 152 8.69 -11.97 -10.70
N VAL A 153 7.75 -12.49 -11.50
CA VAL A 153 7.98 -12.93 -12.88
C VAL A 153 7.32 -12.00 -13.88
N GLU A 154 6.02 -11.82 -13.74
CA GLU A 154 5.19 -11.04 -14.65
C GLU A 154 3.94 -10.52 -13.95
N GLY A 155 3.27 -9.55 -14.56
CA GLY A 155 1.99 -9.06 -14.10
C GLY A 155 1.01 -8.84 -15.23
N VAL A 156 -0.27 -9.07 -14.97
CA VAL A 156 -1.36 -8.60 -15.81
C VAL A 156 -1.73 -7.20 -15.36
N ILE A 157 -1.72 -6.26 -16.29
CA ILE A 157 -2.00 -4.85 -16.04
C ILE A 157 -3.15 -4.35 -16.91
N ILE A 158 -3.86 -3.34 -16.42
CA ILE A 158 -4.97 -2.67 -17.11
C ILE A 158 -4.67 -1.19 -17.28
N ASN A 159 -4.84 -0.68 -18.48
CA ASN A 159 -4.64 0.73 -18.78
C ASN A 159 -5.80 1.58 -18.24
N LYS A 160 -5.47 2.66 -17.56
CA LYS A 160 -6.42 3.59 -16.96
C LYS A 160 -7.37 4.24 -17.99
N GLU A 161 -6.83 4.62 -19.15
CA GLU A 161 -7.57 5.40 -20.15
C GLU A 161 -8.29 4.51 -21.18
N THR A 162 -7.64 3.42 -21.62
CA THR A 162 -8.18 2.57 -22.70
C THR A 162 -8.95 1.35 -22.15
N GLY A 163 -8.66 0.92 -20.93
CA GLY A 163 -9.12 -0.38 -20.40
C GLY A 163 -8.42 -1.57 -21.05
N GLU A 164 -7.36 -1.34 -21.84
CA GLU A 164 -6.53 -2.39 -22.43
C GLU A 164 -5.91 -3.24 -21.31
N ILE A 165 -5.91 -4.55 -21.52
CA ILE A 165 -5.29 -5.52 -20.62
C ILE A 165 -4.12 -6.17 -21.34
N LYS A 166 -2.97 -6.25 -20.66
CA LYS A 166 -1.81 -6.97 -21.19
C LYS A 166 -0.99 -7.61 -20.07
N THR A 167 -0.29 -8.69 -20.43
CA THR A 167 0.74 -9.26 -19.58
C THR A 167 2.07 -8.60 -19.90
N VAL A 168 2.80 -8.24 -18.86
CA VAL A 168 4.13 -7.60 -18.96
C VAL A 168 5.10 -8.32 -18.05
N SER A 169 6.37 -8.43 -18.48
CA SER A 169 7.42 -9.06 -17.68
C SER A 169 7.87 -8.19 -16.50
N LYS A 170 8.67 -8.77 -15.60
CA LYS A 170 9.27 -8.08 -14.45
C LYS A 170 9.98 -6.78 -14.83
N GLU A 171 10.70 -6.76 -15.95
CA GLU A 171 11.50 -5.61 -16.41
C GLU A 171 10.63 -4.38 -16.68
N TRP A 172 9.39 -4.59 -17.14
CA TRP A 172 8.45 -3.48 -17.37
C TRP A 172 8.14 -2.71 -16.10
N PHE A 173 8.13 -3.39 -14.94
CA PHE A 173 7.83 -2.74 -13.65
C PHE A 173 8.94 -1.82 -13.16
N ASN A 174 10.15 -1.91 -13.71
CA ASN A 174 11.30 -1.08 -13.35
C ASN A 174 11.43 -0.93 -11.81
N PHE A 175 11.42 -2.06 -11.12
CA PHE A 175 11.44 -2.09 -9.66
C PHE A 175 12.69 -1.44 -9.08
N GLY A 176 12.50 -0.56 -8.12
CA GLY A 176 13.52 0.05 -7.29
C GLY A 176 13.16 -0.06 -5.81
N TYR A 177 13.89 0.63 -4.95
CA TYR A 177 13.57 0.74 -3.53
C TYR A 177 12.32 1.61 -3.38
N ASP A 178 11.24 1.05 -2.80
CA ASP A 178 9.91 1.67 -2.70
C ASP A 178 9.32 2.14 -4.04
N GLN A 179 9.71 1.52 -5.16
CA GLN A 179 9.39 2.02 -6.49
C GLN A 179 8.95 0.93 -7.47
N SER A 180 7.95 1.26 -8.29
CA SER A 180 7.58 0.54 -9.51
C SER A 180 6.95 1.49 -10.55
N THR A 181 6.91 1.09 -11.82
CA THR A 181 6.22 1.82 -12.91
C THR A 181 4.72 2.05 -12.62
N LEU A 182 4.11 1.26 -11.74
CA LEU A 182 2.71 1.49 -11.35
C LEU A 182 2.48 2.84 -10.66
N GLN A 183 3.53 3.47 -10.12
CA GLN A 183 3.46 4.78 -9.46
C GLN A 183 3.19 5.92 -10.45
N GLU A 184 3.42 5.72 -11.74
CA GLU A 184 3.04 6.65 -12.81
C GLU A 184 1.52 6.75 -12.99
N LYS A 185 0.75 5.81 -12.39
CA LYS A 185 -0.73 5.78 -12.39
C LYS A 185 -1.38 5.74 -13.77
N ALA A 186 -0.63 5.34 -14.80
CA ALA A 186 -1.15 5.09 -16.15
C ALA A 186 -1.73 3.68 -16.31
N TRP A 187 -1.21 2.74 -15.50
CA TRP A 187 -1.60 1.34 -15.48
C TRP A 187 -1.86 0.87 -14.05
N PHE A 188 -2.78 -0.07 -13.90
CA PHE A 188 -3.07 -0.71 -12.62
C PHE A 188 -2.87 -2.22 -12.71
N LEU A 189 -2.46 -2.83 -11.60
CA LEU A 189 -2.26 -4.28 -11.52
C LEU A 189 -3.60 -5.00 -11.43
N VAL A 190 -3.76 -6.05 -12.22
CA VAL A 190 -4.87 -7.02 -12.17
C VAL A 190 -4.43 -8.26 -11.38
N SER A 191 -3.27 -8.83 -11.73
CA SER A 191 -2.66 -9.96 -11.03
C SER A 191 -1.14 -9.93 -11.15
N ALA A 192 -0.45 -10.60 -10.25
CA ALA A 192 0.99 -10.81 -10.24
C ALA A 192 1.33 -12.30 -10.21
N THR A 193 2.39 -12.70 -10.90
CA THR A 193 2.92 -14.06 -10.91
C THR A 193 4.29 -14.10 -10.26
N PHE A 194 4.45 -15.02 -9.30
CA PHE A 194 5.67 -15.22 -8.53
C PHE A 194 6.25 -16.62 -8.80
N ASN A 195 7.57 -16.73 -8.95
CA ASN A 195 8.28 -18.00 -9.00
C ASN A 195 8.83 -18.32 -7.61
N LEU A 196 8.40 -19.46 -7.05
CA LEU A 196 8.68 -19.83 -5.67
C LEU A 196 9.41 -21.17 -5.59
N LYS A 197 10.10 -21.40 -4.49
CA LYS A 197 10.86 -22.63 -4.27
C LYS A 197 9.95 -23.73 -3.71
N PRO A 198 9.86 -24.92 -4.36
CA PRO A 198 9.21 -26.08 -3.75
C PRO A 198 10.04 -26.59 -2.57
N ILE A 199 9.37 -26.97 -1.49
CA ILE A 199 9.97 -27.42 -0.24
C ILE A 199 9.27 -28.68 0.30
N SER A 200 9.95 -29.42 1.19
CA SER A 200 9.37 -30.59 1.84
C SER A 200 8.29 -30.20 2.87
N ALA A 201 7.56 -31.20 3.39
CA ALA A 201 6.59 -30.99 4.47
C ALA A 201 7.25 -30.49 5.76
N GLU A 202 8.45 -30.98 6.08
CA GLU A 202 9.24 -30.55 7.23
C GLU A 202 9.71 -29.10 7.06
N GLU A 203 10.26 -28.74 5.89
CA GLU A 203 10.64 -27.37 5.57
C GLU A 203 9.42 -26.42 5.60
N THR A 204 8.23 -26.91 5.16
CA THR A 204 6.97 -26.13 5.25
C THR A 204 6.59 -25.84 6.69
N ALA A 205 6.73 -26.81 7.61
CA ALA A 205 6.48 -26.60 9.03
C ALA A 205 7.45 -25.56 9.62
N TYR A 206 8.73 -25.60 9.22
CA TYR A 206 9.72 -24.59 9.59
C TYR A 206 9.35 -23.20 9.05
N ALA A 207 9.01 -23.07 7.77
CA ALA A 207 8.62 -21.81 7.12
C ALA A 207 7.37 -21.19 7.80
N ARG A 208 6.38 -22.01 8.20
CA ARG A 208 5.24 -21.55 9.00
C ARG A 208 5.67 -21.02 10.37
N GLY A 209 6.57 -21.75 11.07
CA GLY A 209 7.14 -21.28 12.33
C GLY A 209 7.88 -19.95 12.16
N ARG A 210 8.66 -19.81 11.09
CA ARG A 210 9.36 -18.57 10.70
C ARG A 210 8.38 -17.41 10.48
N ALA A 211 7.30 -17.61 9.72
CA ALA A 211 6.26 -16.59 9.48
C ALA A 211 5.61 -16.11 10.79
N VAL A 212 5.35 -17.03 11.74
CA VAL A 212 4.81 -16.69 13.07
C VAL A 212 5.79 -15.84 13.86
N GLU A 213 7.08 -16.21 13.90
CA GLU A 213 8.12 -15.46 14.62
C GLU A 213 8.36 -14.07 14.01
N ILE A 214 8.31 -13.94 12.68
CA ILE A 214 8.41 -12.64 12.00
C ILE A 214 7.25 -11.73 12.42
N LYS A 215 6.01 -12.23 12.40
CA LYS A 215 4.83 -11.47 12.87
C LYS A 215 4.98 -11.05 14.32
N ARG A 216 5.38 -11.96 15.19
CA ARG A 216 5.61 -11.69 16.61
C ARG A 216 6.68 -10.61 16.82
N HIS A 217 7.82 -10.72 16.12
CA HIS A 217 8.89 -9.74 16.17
C HIS A 217 8.42 -8.37 15.70
N ARG A 218 7.66 -8.32 14.60
CA ARG A 218 7.09 -7.07 14.06
C ARG A 218 6.14 -6.42 15.05
N TYR A 219 5.18 -7.16 15.61
CA TYR A 219 4.19 -6.63 16.55
C TYR A 219 4.81 -6.16 17.88
N LYS A 220 5.94 -6.73 18.27
CA LYS A 220 6.71 -6.24 19.41
C LYS A 220 7.43 -4.91 19.12
N ARG A 221 7.88 -4.73 17.88
CA ARG A 221 8.73 -3.60 17.46
C ARG A 221 7.95 -2.42 16.90
N TYR A 222 6.81 -2.68 16.29
CA TYR A 222 6.01 -1.69 15.55
C TYR A 222 4.56 -1.70 16.00
N PRO A 223 3.89 -0.53 16.05
CA PRO A 223 2.43 -0.50 16.15
C PRO A 223 1.83 -1.18 14.92
N HIS A 224 0.83 -2.04 15.12
CA HIS A 224 0.24 -2.87 14.06
C HIS A 224 -1.22 -2.51 13.75
N THR A 225 -1.75 -1.45 14.38
CA THR A 225 -3.10 -0.91 14.16
C THR A 225 -3.08 0.60 14.23
N HIS A 226 -4.03 1.25 13.55
CA HIS A 226 -4.25 2.71 13.61
C HIS A 226 -3.00 3.54 13.22
N THR A 227 -2.25 3.08 12.23
CA THR A 227 -1.00 3.71 11.75
C THR A 227 -0.83 3.47 10.26
N CYS A 228 -0.04 4.28 9.57
CA CYS A 228 0.37 4.01 8.18
C CYS A 228 1.75 3.33 8.07
N GLY A 229 2.32 2.84 9.17
CA GLY A 229 3.72 2.43 9.20
C GLY A 229 4.64 3.62 9.38
N SER A 230 5.84 3.59 8.78
CA SER A 230 6.75 4.73 8.75
C SER A 230 6.10 5.90 8.02
N PHE A 231 6.06 7.06 8.65
CA PHE A 231 5.46 8.24 8.02
C PHE A 231 6.42 8.90 7.02
N PHE A 232 7.70 9.02 7.40
CA PHE A 232 8.75 9.56 6.55
C PHE A 232 9.60 8.46 5.95
N ARG A 233 10.03 8.63 4.69
CA ARG A 233 11.02 7.75 4.07
C ARG A 233 12.40 7.96 4.68
N ASN A 234 13.26 6.98 4.57
CA ASN A 234 14.66 7.18 4.88
C ASN A 234 15.29 8.20 3.93
N PHE A 235 16.32 8.87 4.39
CA PHE A 235 17.09 9.82 3.58
C PHE A 235 17.89 9.06 2.51
N SER A 236 18.17 9.73 1.39
CA SER A 236 19.24 9.30 0.50
C SER A 236 20.62 9.66 1.12
N PRO A 237 21.70 8.99 0.72
CA PRO A 237 23.04 9.35 1.19
C PRO A 237 23.40 10.82 0.96
N GLU A 238 22.96 11.39 -0.17
CA GLU A 238 23.20 12.78 -0.56
C GLU A 238 22.49 13.78 0.38
N GLU A 239 21.27 13.45 0.80
CA GLU A 239 20.47 14.31 1.71
C GLU A 239 21.12 14.44 3.10
N VAL A 240 21.90 13.47 3.52
CA VAL A 240 22.59 13.45 4.82
C VAL A 240 24.09 13.72 4.75
N GLU A 241 24.65 13.94 3.57
CA GLU A 241 26.09 14.13 3.36
C GLU A 241 26.67 15.24 4.25
N ASN A 242 25.95 16.35 4.40
CA ASN A 242 26.31 17.51 5.19
C ASN A 242 25.80 17.47 6.63
N SER A 243 25.06 16.40 7.01
CA SER A 243 24.60 16.24 8.38
C SER A 243 25.73 15.74 9.30
N SER A 244 25.64 16.08 10.61
CA SER A 244 26.64 15.69 11.60
C SER A 244 26.80 14.17 11.77
N LYS A 245 25.81 13.38 11.41
CA LYS A 245 25.77 11.92 11.65
C LYS A 245 25.81 11.07 10.38
N LYS A 246 25.46 11.62 9.21
CA LYS A 246 25.44 10.93 7.91
C LYS A 246 24.60 9.62 7.92
N LEU A 247 23.61 9.50 8.82
CA LEU A 247 22.75 8.35 8.91
C LEU A 247 21.49 8.56 8.06
N ILE A 248 21.12 7.57 7.26
CA ILE A 248 19.94 7.64 6.40
C ILE A 248 18.62 7.40 7.15
N TYR A 249 18.66 6.84 8.36
CA TYR A 249 17.46 6.42 9.10
C TYR A 249 16.77 7.60 9.78
N VAL A 250 15.62 8.04 9.27
CA VAL A 250 14.82 9.13 9.84
C VAL A 250 14.44 8.86 11.30
N ALA A 251 14.08 7.61 11.62
CA ALA A 251 13.73 7.22 12.99
C ALA A 251 14.82 7.52 14.02
N TYR A 252 16.11 7.45 13.63
CA TYR A 252 17.23 7.80 14.49
C TYR A 252 17.18 9.26 14.95
N TYR A 253 16.95 10.19 14.02
CA TYR A 253 16.90 11.62 14.32
C TYR A 253 15.72 11.97 15.21
N LEU A 254 14.54 11.40 14.93
CA LEU A 254 13.33 11.57 15.72
C LEU A 254 13.48 10.99 17.16
N ASP A 255 14.14 9.86 17.30
CA ASP A 255 14.42 9.24 18.60
C ASP A 255 15.43 10.09 19.42
N LYS A 256 16.44 10.68 18.77
CA LYS A 256 17.40 11.62 19.41
C LYS A 256 16.77 12.91 19.91
N LEU A 257 15.68 13.36 19.33
CA LEU A 257 14.90 14.48 19.79
C LEU A 257 13.96 14.14 20.96
N GLY A 258 13.91 12.87 21.38
CA GLY A 258 13.04 12.42 22.49
C GLY A 258 11.55 12.48 22.16
N LEU A 259 11.16 12.42 20.87
CA LEU A 259 9.76 12.60 20.46
C LEU A 259 8.91 11.36 20.63
N LYS A 260 9.55 10.18 20.73
CA LYS A 260 8.90 8.88 20.79
C LYS A 260 8.03 8.74 22.03
N GLY A 261 6.72 8.55 21.83
CA GLY A 261 5.73 8.39 22.90
C GLY A 261 5.33 9.69 23.62
N GLU A 262 5.96 10.84 23.30
CA GLU A 262 5.77 12.09 24.02
C GLU A 262 5.00 13.13 23.19
N LEU A 263 5.39 13.32 21.92
CA LEU A 263 4.77 14.34 21.09
C LEU A 263 3.43 13.87 20.54
N SER A 264 2.39 14.69 20.72
CA SER A 264 1.02 14.42 20.24
C SER A 264 0.30 15.69 19.82
N PHE A 265 -0.67 15.56 18.91
CA PHE A 265 -1.66 16.56 18.53
C PHE A 265 -3.04 15.89 18.50
N GLY A 266 -4.01 16.42 19.27
CA GLY A 266 -5.29 15.75 19.44
C GLY A 266 -5.11 14.28 19.85
N ASP A 267 -5.72 13.38 19.13
CA ASP A 267 -5.57 11.93 19.33
C ASP A 267 -4.45 11.28 18.48
N ALA A 268 -3.67 12.05 17.71
CA ALA A 268 -2.47 11.56 17.05
C ALA A 268 -1.25 11.63 17.97
N ILE A 269 -0.49 10.53 18.09
CA ILE A 269 0.72 10.45 18.92
C ILE A 269 1.84 9.73 18.19
N ILE A 270 3.09 10.14 18.41
CA ILE A 270 4.25 9.34 18.00
C ILE A 270 4.28 8.05 18.82
N SER A 271 4.38 6.91 18.15
CA SER A 271 4.37 5.59 18.80
C SER A 271 5.46 5.46 19.87
N HIS A 272 5.13 4.81 20.98
CA HIS A 272 6.12 4.38 21.98
C HIS A 272 7.09 3.31 21.48
N GLN A 273 6.70 2.57 20.41
CA GLN A 273 7.51 1.49 19.84
C GLN A 273 8.50 2.01 18.79
N HIS A 274 8.10 3.00 17.95
CA HIS A 274 8.91 3.46 16.83
C HIS A 274 8.73 4.96 16.56
N ALA A 275 9.83 5.71 16.56
CA ALA A 275 9.81 7.17 16.48
C ALA A 275 9.28 7.75 15.16
N ASN A 276 9.35 6.98 14.06
CA ASN A 276 8.84 7.37 12.74
C ASN A 276 7.43 6.81 12.45
N MET A 277 6.72 6.34 13.46
CA MET A 277 5.36 5.81 13.33
C MET A 277 4.39 6.59 14.20
N ILE A 278 3.30 7.04 13.61
CA ILE A 278 2.23 7.76 14.28
C ILE A 278 1.07 6.81 14.50
N VAL A 279 0.42 6.93 15.65
CA VAL A 279 -0.76 6.15 16.03
C VAL A 279 -1.93 7.07 16.29
N ASN A 280 -3.08 6.75 15.70
CA ASN A 280 -4.37 7.32 16.06
C ASN A 280 -4.91 6.59 17.30
N ARG A 281 -5.12 7.31 18.39
CA ARG A 281 -5.65 6.77 19.66
C ARG A 281 -7.17 6.54 19.64
N GLY A 282 -7.84 6.87 18.54
CA GLY A 282 -9.26 6.58 18.33
C GLY A 282 -10.01 7.69 17.57
N ASN A 283 -9.73 8.97 17.87
CA ASN A 283 -10.46 10.10 17.29
C ASN A 283 -9.54 11.12 16.60
N ALA A 284 -8.32 10.74 16.22
CA ALA A 284 -7.44 11.65 15.49
C ALA A 284 -8.05 12.03 14.15
N THR A 285 -8.00 13.32 13.84
CA THR A 285 -8.28 13.85 12.51
C THR A 285 -7.03 13.78 11.63
N THR A 286 -7.20 13.90 10.32
CA THR A 286 -6.06 14.06 9.40
C THR A 286 -5.28 15.34 9.71
N ALA A 287 -5.97 16.40 10.14
CA ALA A 287 -5.33 17.63 10.58
C ALA A 287 -4.42 17.42 11.80
N ASP A 288 -4.81 16.58 12.78
CA ASP A 288 -3.95 16.23 13.93
C ASP A 288 -2.67 15.53 13.47
N ILE A 289 -2.79 14.56 12.56
CA ILE A 289 -1.64 13.82 12.00
C ILE A 289 -0.72 14.79 11.23
N LEU A 290 -1.27 15.68 10.41
CA LEU A 290 -0.48 16.68 9.68
C LEU A 290 0.25 17.63 10.61
N ASN A 291 -0.42 18.19 11.61
CA ASN A 291 0.21 19.10 12.58
C ASN A 291 1.35 18.40 13.31
N LEU A 292 1.14 17.16 13.73
CA LEU A 292 2.16 16.35 14.38
C LEU A 292 3.38 16.12 13.45
N THR A 293 3.14 15.74 12.22
CA THR A 293 4.22 15.40 11.26
C THR A 293 4.98 16.63 10.77
N LEU A 294 4.31 17.77 10.59
CA LEU A 294 4.96 19.02 10.26
C LEU A 294 5.84 19.53 11.43
N ASP A 295 5.40 19.36 12.69
CA ASP A 295 6.23 19.68 13.85
C ASP A 295 7.44 18.72 13.97
N MET A 296 7.25 17.42 13.67
CA MET A 296 8.36 16.46 13.58
C MET A 296 9.39 16.89 12.51
N GLN A 297 8.92 17.23 11.30
CA GLN A 297 9.78 17.69 10.19
C GLN A 297 10.57 18.95 10.59
N LYS A 298 9.87 19.97 11.16
CA LYS A 298 10.46 21.22 11.62
C LYS A 298 11.56 20.98 12.66
N ARG A 299 11.30 20.18 13.69
CA ARG A 299 12.27 19.87 14.75
C ARG A 299 13.52 19.14 14.21
N VAL A 300 13.36 18.21 13.27
CA VAL A 300 14.48 17.54 12.63
C VAL A 300 15.30 18.56 11.83
N HIS A 301 14.63 19.44 11.08
CA HIS A 301 15.32 20.47 10.31
C HIS A 301 16.09 21.45 11.21
N GLU A 302 15.46 21.96 12.26
CA GLU A 302 16.09 22.88 13.20
C GLU A 302 17.31 22.28 13.93
N ALA A 303 17.25 20.99 14.28
CA ALA A 303 18.31 20.33 15.04
C ALA A 303 19.45 19.77 14.18
N PHE A 304 19.17 19.36 12.95
CA PHE A 304 20.12 18.59 12.12
C PHE A 304 20.35 19.16 10.71
N GLY A 305 19.58 20.19 10.30
CA GLY A 305 19.67 20.80 8.97
C GLY A 305 19.17 19.94 7.81
N ILE A 306 18.45 18.85 8.09
CA ILE A 306 17.91 17.91 7.10
C ILE A 306 16.38 17.88 7.19
N VAL A 307 15.70 17.63 6.06
CA VAL A 307 14.23 17.71 5.98
C VAL A 307 13.65 16.32 5.68
N PRO A 308 12.97 15.66 6.64
CA PRO A 308 12.26 14.41 6.38
C PRO A 308 11.12 14.62 5.39
N LEU A 309 11.00 13.76 4.39
CA LEU A 309 9.91 13.77 3.41
C LEU A 309 8.98 12.57 3.63
N PRO A 310 7.65 12.75 3.46
CA PRO A 310 6.71 11.66 3.69
C PRO A 310 6.93 10.50 2.71
N GLU A 311 6.87 9.27 3.23
CA GLU A 311 6.67 8.03 2.49
C GLU A 311 5.19 7.75 2.32
N CYS A 312 4.42 8.12 3.34
CA CYS A 312 2.98 8.01 3.35
C CYS A 312 2.35 8.82 2.22
N GLN A 313 1.50 8.19 1.40
CA GLN A 313 0.84 8.86 0.27
C GLN A 313 -0.28 9.78 0.76
N LEU A 314 -0.27 11.02 0.31
CA LEU A 314 -1.27 12.04 0.63
C LEU A 314 -2.43 11.97 -0.38
N ILE A 315 -3.63 11.65 0.08
CA ILE A 315 -4.80 11.44 -0.77
C ILE A 315 -5.87 12.50 -0.51
N GLY A 316 -6.35 13.15 -1.58
CA GLY A 316 -7.41 14.17 -1.49
C GLY A 316 -6.92 15.54 -1.04
N PHE A 317 -5.61 15.77 -1.03
CA PHE A 317 -5.02 17.09 -0.77
C PHE A 317 -4.92 17.89 -2.07
N THR A 318 -5.21 19.18 -2.01
CA THR A 318 -5.08 20.11 -3.15
C THR A 318 -3.64 20.58 -3.34
N GLU A 319 -2.88 20.67 -2.25
CA GLU A 319 -1.47 21.04 -2.23
C GLU A 319 -0.71 20.08 -1.31
N ASN A 320 0.56 19.84 -1.62
CA ASN A 320 1.41 19.05 -0.72
C ASN A 320 1.83 19.89 0.48
N PRO A 321 1.39 19.59 1.72
CA PRO A 321 1.70 20.39 2.90
C PRO A 321 3.19 20.34 3.29
N PHE A 322 4.00 19.42 2.75
CA PHE A 322 5.42 19.23 3.04
C PHE A 322 6.36 19.91 2.04
N GLU A 323 5.84 20.56 1.00
CA GLU A 323 6.62 21.26 -0.05
C GLU A 323 6.63 22.78 0.13
N LYS A 324 6.46 23.27 1.35
CA LYS A 324 6.46 24.74 1.64
C LYS A 324 7.84 25.22 2.05
#